data_6a4edd2d3cdf698345ddc47cd933b557
#
_entry.id   6a4edd2d3cdf698345ddc47cd933b557
#
_cell.length_a   1.000
_cell.length_b   1.000
_cell.length_c   1.000
_cell.angle_alpha   90.00
_cell.angle_beta   90.00
_cell.angle_gamma   90.00
#
_symmetry.space_group_name_H-M   'P 1'
#
loop_
_entity.id
_entity.type
_entity.pdbx_description
1 polymer ?
#
loop_
_entity_poly.entity_id
_entity_poly.type
_entity_poly.pdbx_seq_one_letter_code
_entity_poly.pdbx_strand_id
1 'polypeptide(L)'
;METYLFWIVPIASLLALALAWYFYKQMMLESEGTPTMEKIASYVRQGAMSYLKQQYKVVGLVFLGLVILFSIMAYGFNLQNPWVPIAFLTGGFFSGLSGFLGMKTATYASARTANAAQHSLNKGLRVAFRSGAVMGLVVVGLGLLDISFWYILLDYCIPSDTLNPSAKLCVITTTMLTFGMGASTQALFARVGGGIYTKAADVGADLVGKVEAGIPEDDPRNPATIADNVGDNVGDVAGMGADLYESYCGSILATAALGAAAFIGSDDTVMQFKAVIAPMLIAAVGILLSIIGIFAVRTKEDAGMKELLGSLATGTNLSSVLIVVATFLILWALGLENWVNISFAVVVGLIVGIVIGRSTEYYTSQSYKPTQRLAESGKTGPATVIISGIGLGMVSTTIPVLAVVVGIILSYWLASGFDFANISMGLYGIGIAAVGMLSTLGITLATDAYGPIADNAGGNAEM
;
A
#
# COMPACT_ATOMS: atom_id res chain seq x y z
N MET A 1 -22.32 -4.49 22.96
CA MET A 1 -22.31 -4.86 21.52
C MET A 1 -21.10 -4.26 20.83
N GLU A 2 -20.74 -3.03 21.14
CA GLU A 2 -19.68 -2.25 20.46
C GLU A 2 -18.28 -2.81 20.67
N THR A 3 -17.95 -3.25 21.86
CA THR A 3 -16.65 -3.88 22.17
C THR A 3 -16.43 -5.18 21.39
N TYR A 4 -17.50 -5.91 21.04
CA TYR A 4 -17.38 -7.13 20.24
C TYR A 4 -17.07 -6.84 18.77
N LEU A 5 -17.54 -5.70 18.22
CA LEU A 5 -17.26 -5.32 16.84
C LEU A 5 -15.78 -5.03 16.62
N PHE A 6 -15.08 -4.50 17.62
CA PHE A 6 -13.63 -4.26 17.52
C PHE A 6 -12.84 -5.54 17.21
N TRP A 7 -13.29 -6.72 17.71
CA TRP A 7 -12.57 -7.98 17.46
C TRP A 7 -12.57 -8.43 16.00
N ILE A 8 -13.43 -7.85 15.15
CA ILE A 8 -13.38 -8.06 13.69
C ILE A 8 -12.04 -7.59 13.14
N VAL A 9 -11.43 -6.54 13.70
CA VAL A 9 -10.20 -5.93 13.22
C VAL A 9 -9.00 -6.89 13.33
N PRO A 10 -8.63 -7.43 14.51
CA PRO A 10 -7.55 -8.40 14.61
C PRO A 10 -7.87 -9.73 13.91
N ILE A 11 -9.12 -10.16 13.86
CA ILE A 11 -9.52 -11.40 13.15
C ILE A 11 -9.30 -11.23 11.64
N ALA A 12 -9.73 -10.13 11.05
CA ALA A 12 -9.51 -9.85 9.63
C ALA A 12 -8.02 -9.78 9.29
N SER A 13 -7.20 -9.15 10.15
CA SER A 13 -5.76 -9.08 9.99
C SER A 13 -5.10 -10.46 9.98
N LEU A 14 -5.44 -11.29 10.95
CA LEU A 14 -4.91 -12.67 11.04
C LEU A 14 -5.37 -13.54 9.86
N LEU A 15 -6.60 -13.35 9.39
CA LEU A 15 -7.11 -14.05 8.20
C LEU A 15 -6.33 -13.62 6.93
N ALA A 16 -6.04 -12.32 6.78
CA ALA A 16 -5.22 -11.82 5.68
C ALA A 16 -3.83 -12.45 5.68
N LEU A 17 -3.16 -12.49 6.83
CA LEU A 17 -1.83 -13.09 6.97
C LEU A 17 -1.84 -14.61 6.74
N ALA A 18 -2.87 -15.30 7.20
CA ALA A 18 -3.05 -16.74 6.94
C ALA A 18 -3.24 -17.03 5.45
N LEU A 19 -4.02 -16.21 4.73
CA LEU A 19 -4.20 -16.33 3.29
C LEU A 19 -2.95 -15.94 2.50
N ALA A 20 -2.22 -14.91 2.94
CA ALA A 20 -0.91 -14.57 2.38
C ALA A 20 0.04 -15.76 2.46
N TRP A 21 0.11 -16.41 3.63
CA TRP A 21 0.89 -17.63 3.83
C TRP A 21 0.44 -18.77 2.91
N TYR A 22 -0.86 -18.96 2.75
CA TYR A 22 -1.42 -19.98 1.85
C TYR A 22 -1.02 -19.71 0.39
N PHE A 23 -1.16 -18.48 -0.11
CA PHE A 23 -0.76 -18.13 -1.47
C PHE A 23 0.76 -18.26 -1.69
N TYR A 24 1.56 -17.84 -0.70
CA TYR A 24 3.01 -18.04 -0.74
C TYR A 24 3.37 -19.53 -0.86
N LYS A 25 2.75 -20.40 -0.06
CA LYS A 25 2.95 -21.85 -0.16
C LYS A 25 2.55 -22.39 -1.51
N GLN A 26 1.42 -21.97 -2.05
CA GLN A 26 0.97 -22.37 -3.38
C GLN A 26 1.95 -21.97 -4.49
N MET A 27 2.45 -20.74 -4.44
CA MET A 27 3.46 -20.24 -5.36
C MET A 27 4.75 -21.07 -5.27
N MET A 28 5.20 -21.41 -4.08
CA MET A 28 6.40 -22.22 -3.87
C MET A 28 6.31 -23.67 -4.37
N LEU A 29 5.11 -24.18 -4.65
CA LEU A 29 4.92 -25.50 -5.26
C LEU A 29 5.15 -25.49 -6.79
N GLU A 30 5.11 -24.32 -7.43
CA GLU A 30 5.42 -24.21 -8.86
C GLU A 30 6.94 -24.29 -9.09
N SER A 31 7.34 -24.92 -10.21
CA SER A 31 8.75 -25.07 -10.58
C SER A 31 9.35 -23.73 -11.04
N GLU A 32 10.61 -23.48 -10.72
CA GLU A 32 11.39 -22.34 -11.26
C GLU A 32 11.80 -22.53 -12.72
N GLY A 33 11.63 -23.74 -13.29
CA GLY A 33 11.90 -24.04 -14.67
C GLY A 33 13.27 -24.71 -14.89
N THR A 34 14.05 -24.22 -15.85
CA THR A 34 15.34 -24.79 -16.22
C THR A 34 16.41 -24.43 -15.19
N PRO A 35 17.55 -25.21 -15.15
CA PRO A 35 18.67 -24.86 -14.28
C PRO A 35 19.26 -23.46 -14.54
N THR A 36 19.14 -22.93 -15.76
CA THR A 36 19.54 -21.56 -16.10
C THR A 36 18.61 -20.55 -15.45
N MET A 37 17.28 -20.73 -15.56
CA MET A 37 16.30 -19.87 -14.91
C MET A 37 16.48 -19.84 -13.38
N GLU A 38 16.71 -21.00 -12.76
CA GLU A 38 17.00 -21.09 -11.32
C GLU A 38 18.26 -20.30 -10.94
N LYS A 39 19.30 -20.41 -11.76
CA LYS A 39 20.58 -19.72 -11.54
C LYS A 39 20.42 -18.20 -11.62
N ILE A 40 19.74 -17.70 -12.64
CA ILE A 40 19.45 -16.27 -12.84
C ILE A 40 18.61 -15.75 -11.67
N ALA A 41 17.51 -16.42 -11.34
CA ALA A 41 16.67 -16.06 -10.20
C ALA A 41 17.44 -16.06 -8.86
N SER A 42 18.43 -16.96 -8.72
CA SER A 42 19.29 -16.97 -7.52
C SER A 42 20.19 -15.73 -7.42
N TYR A 43 20.69 -15.21 -8.55
CA TYR A 43 21.48 -13.98 -8.58
C TYR A 43 20.63 -12.76 -8.23
N VAL A 44 19.41 -12.67 -8.77
CA VAL A 44 18.47 -11.61 -8.43
C VAL A 44 18.13 -11.65 -6.91
N ARG A 45 17.84 -12.84 -6.36
CA ARG A 45 17.59 -13.00 -4.91
C ARG A 45 18.80 -12.57 -4.06
N GLN A 46 20.01 -12.92 -4.46
CA GLN A 46 21.24 -12.53 -3.74
C GLN A 46 21.44 -11.01 -3.78
N GLY A 47 21.26 -10.40 -4.95
CA GLY A 47 21.36 -8.96 -5.13
C GLY A 47 20.35 -8.20 -4.27
N ALA A 48 19.07 -8.57 -4.37
CA ALA A 48 17.98 -7.95 -3.61
C ALA A 48 18.19 -8.10 -2.09
N MET A 49 18.61 -9.27 -1.63
CA MET A 49 18.91 -9.51 -0.21
C MET A 49 20.11 -8.70 0.27
N SER A 50 21.16 -8.57 -0.56
CA SER A 50 22.35 -7.78 -0.24
C SER A 50 22.00 -6.29 -0.11
N TYR A 51 21.18 -5.79 -1.02
CA TYR A 51 20.66 -4.42 -0.95
C TYR A 51 19.87 -4.18 0.33
N LEU A 52 18.85 -5.00 0.64
CA LEU A 52 18.04 -4.82 1.85
C LEU A 52 18.87 -4.93 3.14
N LYS A 53 19.84 -5.85 3.19
CA LYS A 53 20.73 -5.97 4.34
C LYS A 53 21.52 -4.69 4.59
N GLN A 54 22.03 -4.06 3.54
CA GLN A 54 22.76 -2.80 3.64
C GLN A 54 21.82 -1.65 4.01
N GLN A 55 20.65 -1.57 3.38
CA GLN A 55 19.63 -0.56 3.67
C GLN A 55 19.18 -0.62 5.13
N TYR A 56 18.79 -1.80 5.62
CA TYR A 56 18.32 -1.96 7.01
C TYR A 56 19.42 -1.71 8.05
N LYS A 57 20.69 -1.94 7.70
CA LYS A 57 21.82 -1.57 8.56
C LYS A 57 21.89 -0.05 8.75
N VAL A 58 21.76 0.72 7.67
CA VAL A 58 21.79 2.19 7.71
C VAL A 58 20.56 2.73 8.42
N VAL A 59 19.37 2.24 8.05
CA VAL A 59 18.11 2.64 8.68
C VAL A 59 18.10 2.31 10.17
N GLY A 60 18.60 1.14 10.56
CA GLY A 60 18.72 0.74 11.97
C GLY A 60 19.59 1.71 12.79
N LEU A 61 20.65 2.25 12.20
CA LEU A 61 21.46 3.28 12.86
C LEU A 61 20.69 4.59 13.07
N VAL A 62 19.92 5.02 12.05
CA VAL A 62 19.07 6.21 12.15
C VAL A 62 17.98 6.00 13.20
N PHE A 63 17.31 4.84 13.18
CA PHE A 63 16.30 4.49 14.18
C PHE A 63 16.88 4.49 15.60
N LEU A 64 18.07 3.96 15.80
CA LEU A 64 18.74 3.99 17.10
C LEU A 64 18.91 5.45 17.59
N GLY A 65 19.38 6.34 16.74
CA GLY A 65 19.52 7.77 17.07
C GLY A 65 18.20 8.43 17.42
N LEU A 66 17.15 8.18 16.63
CA LEU A 66 15.81 8.74 16.87
C LEU A 66 15.16 8.18 18.14
N VAL A 67 15.31 6.88 18.40
CA VAL A 67 14.79 6.24 19.63
C VAL A 67 15.47 6.81 20.88
N ILE A 68 16.79 7.03 20.84
CA ILE A 68 17.50 7.70 21.94
C ILE A 68 16.94 9.11 22.15
N LEU A 69 16.77 9.88 21.08
CA LEU A 69 16.19 11.22 21.13
C LEU A 69 14.79 11.20 21.76
N PHE A 70 13.89 10.35 21.26
CA PHE A 70 12.53 10.22 21.79
C PHE A 70 12.51 9.72 23.23
N SER A 71 13.44 8.83 23.60
CA SER A 71 13.56 8.36 24.98
C SER A 71 14.00 9.48 25.93
N ILE A 72 14.92 10.34 25.52
CA ILE A 72 15.31 11.53 26.30
C ILE A 72 14.13 12.49 26.45
N MET A 73 13.36 12.72 25.38
CA MET A 73 12.16 13.57 25.42
C MET A 73 11.06 12.98 26.31
N ALA A 74 10.86 11.68 26.28
CA ALA A 74 9.81 11.01 27.04
C ALA A 74 10.17 10.85 28.52
N TYR A 75 11.34 10.31 28.83
CA TYR A 75 11.75 9.95 30.20
C TYR A 75 12.62 11.01 30.89
N GLY A 76 13.37 11.81 30.11
CA GLY A 76 14.22 12.87 30.66
C GLY A 76 13.47 14.18 30.90
N PHE A 77 12.72 14.62 29.90
CA PHE A 77 12.03 15.91 29.93
C PHE A 77 10.51 15.80 30.16
N ASN A 78 9.94 14.62 30.13
CA ASN A 78 8.49 14.38 30.22
C ASN A 78 7.66 15.20 29.19
N LEU A 79 8.21 15.44 28.00
CA LEU A 79 7.58 16.21 26.93
C LEU A 79 6.58 15.42 26.10
N GLN A 80 6.61 14.08 26.19
CA GLN A 80 5.75 13.20 25.42
C GLN A 80 5.46 11.88 26.19
N ASN A 81 4.49 11.11 25.69
CA ASN A 81 4.08 9.87 26.29
C ASN A 81 5.26 8.86 26.34
N PRO A 82 5.46 8.13 27.47
CA PRO A 82 6.51 7.10 27.61
C PRO A 82 6.47 5.97 26.56
N TRP A 83 5.33 5.72 25.93
CA TRP A 83 5.18 4.69 24.90
C TRP A 83 5.70 5.09 23.51
N VAL A 84 5.96 6.39 23.27
CA VAL A 84 6.39 6.93 21.97
C VAL A 84 7.62 6.24 21.40
N PRO A 85 8.74 6.04 22.14
CA PRO A 85 9.92 5.39 21.57
C PRO A 85 9.66 3.96 21.10
N ILE A 86 8.83 3.21 21.83
CA ILE A 86 8.50 1.82 21.50
C ILE A 86 7.54 1.78 20.30
N ALA A 87 6.53 2.63 20.28
CA ALA A 87 5.60 2.75 19.16
C ALA A 87 6.32 3.11 17.87
N PHE A 88 7.25 4.06 17.92
CA PHE A 88 8.09 4.41 16.78
C PHE A 88 8.89 3.21 16.23
N LEU A 89 9.48 2.40 17.11
CA LEU A 89 10.22 1.20 16.71
C LEU A 89 9.34 0.16 16.03
N THR A 90 8.16 -0.13 16.59
CA THR A 90 7.26 -1.15 16.01
C THR A 90 6.76 -0.74 14.65
N GLY A 91 6.36 0.52 14.45
CA GLY A 91 5.94 1.03 13.15
C GLY A 91 7.00 0.88 12.08
N GLY A 92 8.26 1.24 12.39
CA GLY A 92 9.38 1.03 11.48
C GLY A 92 9.66 -0.45 11.20
N PHE A 93 9.59 -1.29 12.23
CA PHE A 93 9.79 -2.73 12.08
C PHE A 93 8.75 -3.37 11.17
N PHE A 94 7.45 -3.12 11.38
CA PHE A 94 6.40 -3.73 10.56
C PHE A 94 6.37 -3.16 9.15
N SER A 95 6.68 -1.88 8.95
CA SER A 95 6.84 -1.30 7.61
C SER A 95 7.99 -1.98 6.86
N GLY A 96 9.16 -2.11 7.48
CA GLY A 96 10.30 -2.83 6.89
C GLY A 96 10.01 -4.31 6.64
N LEU A 97 9.30 -4.98 7.56
CA LEU A 97 8.91 -6.38 7.42
C LEU A 97 7.95 -6.58 6.24
N SER A 98 7.01 -5.67 6.01
CA SER A 98 6.08 -5.74 4.88
C SER A 98 6.82 -5.66 3.54
N GLY A 99 7.75 -4.70 3.40
CA GLY A 99 8.61 -4.59 2.22
C GLY A 99 9.51 -5.82 2.02
N PHE A 100 10.11 -6.33 3.09
CA PHE A 100 10.94 -7.54 3.04
C PHE A 100 10.16 -8.77 2.56
N LEU A 101 8.97 -9.03 3.12
CA LEU A 101 8.14 -10.18 2.75
C LEU A 101 7.63 -10.06 1.31
N GLY A 102 7.27 -8.84 0.88
CA GLY A 102 6.89 -8.54 -0.50
C GLY A 102 8.02 -8.86 -1.48
N MET A 103 9.20 -8.27 -1.27
CA MET A 103 10.39 -8.50 -2.09
C MET A 103 10.80 -9.97 -2.13
N LYS A 104 10.80 -10.63 -0.97
CA LYS A 104 11.10 -12.06 -0.90
C LYS A 104 10.13 -12.87 -1.75
N THR A 105 8.83 -12.57 -1.69
CA THR A 105 7.82 -13.25 -2.51
C THR A 105 8.04 -12.99 -3.99
N ALA A 106 8.26 -11.75 -4.40
CA ALA A 106 8.45 -11.36 -5.79
C ALA A 106 9.68 -12.03 -6.41
N THR A 107 10.82 -12.05 -5.70
CA THR A 107 12.05 -12.70 -6.18
C THR A 107 11.94 -14.21 -6.30
N TYR A 108 11.03 -14.86 -5.58
CA TYR A 108 10.73 -16.27 -5.74
C TYR A 108 9.65 -16.52 -6.81
N ALA A 109 8.82 -15.52 -7.13
CA ALA A 109 7.72 -15.65 -8.06
C ALA A 109 8.14 -15.49 -9.52
N SER A 110 9.12 -14.64 -9.85
CA SER A 110 9.45 -14.25 -11.23
C SER A 110 9.79 -15.45 -12.12
N ALA A 111 10.78 -16.27 -11.77
CA ALA A 111 11.12 -17.46 -12.55
C ALA A 111 9.96 -18.47 -12.63
N ARG A 112 9.21 -18.65 -11.53
CA ARG A 112 8.01 -19.51 -11.51
C ARG A 112 6.92 -19.01 -12.43
N THR A 113 6.76 -17.69 -12.53
CA THR A 113 5.84 -17.04 -13.45
C THR A 113 6.27 -17.26 -14.90
N ALA A 114 7.56 -17.08 -15.23
CA ALA A 114 8.11 -17.33 -16.55
C ALA A 114 7.88 -18.79 -16.97
N ASN A 115 8.26 -19.75 -16.11
CA ASN A 115 8.05 -21.16 -16.37
C ASN A 115 6.56 -21.54 -16.52
N ALA A 116 5.68 -20.96 -15.70
CA ALA A 116 4.24 -21.21 -15.81
C ALA A 116 3.66 -20.64 -17.11
N ALA A 117 4.14 -19.47 -17.57
CA ALA A 117 3.72 -18.81 -18.79
C ALA A 117 4.09 -19.59 -20.07
N GLN A 118 5.17 -20.40 -20.04
CA GLN A 118 5.51 -21.30 -21.14
C GLN A 118 4.39 -22.32 -21.45
N HIS A 119 3.61 -22.71 -20.44
CA HIS A 119 2.53 -23.67 -20.60
C HIS A 119 1.20 -22.99 -20.93
N SER A 120 0.90 -21.88 -20.29
CA SER A 120 -0.33 -21.10 -20.47
C SER A 120 -0.17 -19.70 -19.89
N LEU A 121 -0.58 -18.68 -20.67
CA LEU A 121 -0.56 -17.30 -20.21
C LEU A 121 -1.43 -17.10 -18.96
N ASN A 122 -2.57 -17.79 -18.88
CA ASN A 122 -3.42 -17.80 -17.68
C ASN A 122 -2.73 -18.41 -16.45
N LYS A 123 -1.91 -19.47 -16.65
CA LYS A 123 -1.15 -20.04 -15.55
C LYS A 123 -0.08 -19.08 -15.05
N GLY A 124 0.64 -18.41 -15.94
CA GLY A 124 1.59 -17.34 -15.60
C GLY A 124 0.93 -16.21 -14.84
N LEU A 125 -0.19 -15.67 -15.34
CA LEU A 125 -0.97 -14.65 -14.64
C LEU A 125 -1.36 -15.09 -13.23
N ARG A 126 -1.84 -16.32 -13.09
CA ARG A 126 -2.29 -16.82 -11.77
C ARG A 126 -1.14 -16.90 -10.77
N VAL A 127 0.05 -17.30 -11.19
CA VAL A 127 1.25 -17.35 -10.32
C VAL A 127 1.66 -15.93 -9.94
N ALA A 128 1.81 -15.03 -10.90
CA ALA A 128 2.22 -13.65 -10.67
C ALA A 128 1.21 -12.89 -9.78
N PHE A 129 -0.09 -12.95 -10.12
CA PHE A 129 -1.12 -12.23 -9.38
C PHE A 129 -1.31 -12.74 -7.94
N ARG A 130 -1.26 -14.07 -7.72
CA ARG A 130 -1.30 -14.64 -6.36
C ARG A 130 -0.08 -14.23 -5.55
N SER A 131 1.08 -14.12 -6.19
CA SER A 131 2.30 -13.63 -5.55
C SER A 131 2.18 -12.14 -5.20
N GLY A 132 1.61 -11.34 -6.07
CA GLY A 132 1.23 -9.96 -5.76
C GLY A 132 0.22 -9.86 -4.61
N ALA A 133 -0.76 -10.78 -4.56
CA ALA A 133 -1.74 -10.85 -3.48
C ALA A 133 -1.11 -11.18 -2.12
N VAL A 134 0.01 -11.94 -2.08
CA VAL A 134 0.78 -12.13 -0.84
C VAL A 134 1.22 -10.78 -0.30
N MET A 135 1.79 -9.92 -1.17
CA MET A 135 2.25 -8.60 -0.76
C MET A 135 1.10 -7.73 -0.27
N GLY A 136 0.01 -7.65 -1.05
CA GLY A 136 -1.17 -6.86 -0.66
C GLY A 136 -1.74 -7.26 0.69
N LEU A 137 -1.93 -8.58 0.91
CA LEU A 137 -2.46 -9.11 2.16
C LEU A 137 -1.48 -8.98 3.34
N VAL A 138 -0.16 -9.06 3.11
CA VAL A 138 0.86 -8.82 4.14
C VAL A 138 0.83 -7.36 4.60
N VAL A 139 0.79 -6.40 3.68
CA VAL A 139 0.77 -4.97 4.01
C VAL A 139 -0.46 -4.61 4.84
N VAL A 140 -1.65 -4.94 4.37
CA VAL A 140 -2.89 -4.60 5.09
C VAL A 140 -3.07 -5.43 6.35
N GLY A 141 -2.62 -6.69 6.34
CA GLY A 141 -2.69 -7.59 7.49
C GLY A 141 -1.75 -7.15 8.63
N LEU A 142 -0.48 -6.87 8.34
CA LEU A 142 0.46 -6.36 9.33
C LEU A 142 0.05 -4.97 9.84
N GLY A 143 -0.46 -4.10 8.97
CA GLY A 143 -0.95 -2.78 9.36
C GLY A 143 -2.08 -2.85 10.39
N LEU A 144 -3.13 -3.61 10.11
CA LEU A 144 -4.23 -3.77 11.07
C LEU A 144 -3.84 -4.58 12.31
N LEU A 145 -2.89 -5.49 12.20
CA LEU A 145 -2.37 -6.21 13.36
C LEU A 145 -1.67 -5.26 14.33
N ASP A 146 -0.80 -4.40 13.83
CA ASP A 146 -0.05 -3.42 14.63
C ASP A 146 -1.01 -2.40 15.27
N ILE A 147 -1.98 -1.87 14.50
CA ILE A 147 -3.04 -0.99 15.00
C ILE A 147 -3.83 -1.66 16.14
N SER A 148 -4.27 -2.90 15.93
CA SER A 148 -5.05 -3.65 16.93
C SER A 148 -4.24 -3.92 18.21
N PHE A 149 -2.97 -4.31 18.02
CA PHE A 149 -2.05 -4.59 19.12
C PHE A 149 -1.84 -3.33 19.98
N TRP A 150 -1.54 -2.19 19.37
CA TRP A 150 -1.33 -0.94 20.10
C TRP A 150 -2.59 -0.44 20.78
N TYR A 151 -3.74 -0.56 20.12
CA TYR A 151 -5.01 -0.19 20.74
C TYR A 151 -5.27 -1.01 22.01
N ILE A 152 -5.17 -2.34 21.95
CA ILE A 152 -5.39 -3.24 23.08
C ILE A 152 -4.36 -2.98 24.20
N LEU A 153 -3.08 -2.84 23.82
CA LEU A 153 -2.00 -2.62 24.77
C LEU A 153 -2.20 -1.30 25.54
N LEU A 154 -2.48 -0.21 24.84
CA LEU A 154 -2.66 1.09 25.46
C LEU A 154 -3.95 1.17 26.28
N ASP A 155 -5.02 0.54 25.82
CA ASP A 155 -6.27 0.48 26.58
C ASP A 155 -6.09 -0.25 27.91
N TYR A 156 -5.27 -1.32 27.91
CA TYR A 156 -4.92 -2.06 29.14
C TYR A 156 -3.94 -1.28 30.03
N CYS A 157 -2.90 -0.64 29.46
CA CYS A 157 -1.81 -0.01 30.20
C CYS A 157 -2.16 1.39 30.74
N ILE A 158 -3.08 2.12 30.10
CA ILE A 158 -3.48 3.46 30.56
C ILE A 158 -4.64 3.32 31.54
N PRO A 159 -4.45 3.67 32.83
CA PRO A 159 -5.47 3.49 33.86
C PRO A 159 -6.70 4.38 33.60
N SER A 160 -7.88 3.82 33.77
CA SER A 160 -9.15 4.57 33.67
C SER A 160 -9.41 5.45 34.89
N ASP A 161 -8.72 5.18 36.01
CA ASP A 161 -8.95 5.86 37.28
C ASP A 161 -8.32 7.26 37.34
N THR A 162 -7.35 7.53 36.47
CA THR A 162 -6.59 8.80 36.45
C THR A 162 -7.06 9.76 35.35
N LEU A 163 -7.78 9.27 34.35
CA LEU A 163 -8.23 10.05 33.20
C LEU A 163 -9.73 9.80 32.96
N ASN A 164 -10.46 10.84 32.59
CA ASN A 164 -11.81 10.67 32.06
C ASN A 164 -11.76 9.74 30.83
N PRO A 165 -12.75 8.86 30.58
CA PRO A 165 -12.76 7.94 29.45
C PRO A 165 -12.54 8.63 28.10
N SER A 166 -13.06 9.83 27.90
CA SER A 166 -12.86 10.63 26.69
C SER A 166 -11.40 11.08 26.54
N ALA A 167 -10.75 11.54 27.60
CA ALA A 167 -9.34 11.90 27.60
C ALA A 167 -8.44 10.68 27.36
N LYS A 168 -8.80 9.53 27.91
CA LYS A 168 -8.08 8.25 27.69
C LYS A 168 -8.04 7.89 26.21
N LEU A 169 -9.16 7.94 25.49
CA LEU A 169 -9.22 7.66 24.05
C LEU A 169 -8.35 8.61 23.22
N CYS A 170 -8.32 9.90 23.60
CA CYS A 170 -7.44 10.86 22.95
C CYS A 170 -5.95 10.54 23.18
N VAL A 171 -5.58 10.15 24.39
CA VAL A 171 -4.19 9.75 24.70
C VAL A 171 -3.81 8.47 23.93
N ILE A 172 -4.70 7.48 23.86
CA ILE A 172 -4.48 6.25 23.10
C ILE A 172 -4.25 6.58 21.62
N THR A 173 -5.17 7.29 20.98
CA THR A 173 -5.10 7.57 19.54
C THR A 173 -3.91 8.45 19.17
N THR A 174 -3.57 9.46 19.98
CA THR A 174 -2.38 10.31 19.75
C THR A 174 -1.08 9.55 19.96
N THR A 175 -1.03 8.62 20.92
CA THR A 175 0.13 7.74 21.10
C THR A 175 0.29 6.80 19.91
N MET A 176 -0.81 6.24 19.41
CA MET A 176 -0.79 5.37 18.23
C MET A 176 -0.30 6.10 16.97
N LEU A 177 -0.54 7.39 16.81
CA LEU A 177 0.03 8.17 15.70
C LEU A 177 1.55 8.09 15.63
N THR A 178 2.24 7.88 16.75
CA THR A 178 3.70 7.84 16.78
C THR A 178 4.29 6.57 16.16
N PHE A 179 3.56 5.47 16.12
CA PHE A 179 4.02 4.32 15.34
C PHE A 179 3.94 4.64 13.82
N GLY A 180 2.95 5.43 13.39
CA GLY A 180 2.91 5.97 12.02
C GLY A 180 4.17 6.75 11.64
N MET A 181 4.76 7.53 12.58
CA MET A 181 6.05 8.21 12.34
C MET A 181 7.20 7.21 12.09
N GLY A 182 7.24 6.10 12.82
CA GLY A 182 8.21 5.03 12.60
C GLY A 182 8.04 4.39 11.23
N ALA A 183 6.82 4.07 10.86
CA ALA A 183 6.48 3.53 9.55
C ALA A 183 6.87 4.51 8.44
N SER A 184 6.57 5.80 8.57
CA SER A 184 6.91 6.86 7.62
C SER A 184 8.42 7.02 7.44
N THR A 185 9.18 6.98 8.54
CA THR A 185 10.65 7.02 8.48
C THR A 185 11.21 5.85 7.71
N GLN A 186 10.75 4.62 7.98
CA GLN A 186 11.17 3.42 7.25
C GLN A 186 10.77 3.48 5.78
N ALA A 187 9.54 3.90 5.49
CA ALA A 187 9.01 4.04 4.13
C ALA A 187 9.82 5.04 3.30
N LEU A 188 10.20 6.19 3.89
CA LEU A 188 11.04 7.18 3.22
C LEU A 188 12.37 6.57 2.76
N PHE A 189 13.08 5.88 3.65
CA PHE A 189 14.35 5.23 3.28
C PHE A 189 14.17 4.11 2.28
N ALA A 190 13.13 3.29 2.42
CA ALA A 190 12.84 2.18 1.50
C ALA A 190 12.51 2.70 0.10
N ARG A 191 11.63 3.69 -0.01
CA ARG A 191 11.17 4.25 -1.28
C ARG A 191 12.27 5.05 -1.98
N VAL A 192 12.92 5.98 -1.28
CA VAL A 192 13.98 6.81 -1.88
C VAL A 192 15.20 5.98 -2.25
N GLY A 193 15.66 5.13 -1.32
CA GLY A 193 16.82 4.27 -1.57
C GLY A 193 16.56 3.23 -2.67
N GLY A 194 15.39 2.57 -2.64
CA GLY A 194 14.95 1.64 -3.67
C GLY A 194 14.84 2.31 -5.03
N GLY A 195 14.15 3.46 -5.12
CA GLY A 195 13.97 4.20 -6.36
C GLY A 195 15.27 4.71 -6.97
N ILE A 196 16.24 5.16 -6.14
CA ILE A 196 17.57 5.53 -6.62
C ILE A 196 18.27 4.32 -7.24
N TYR A 197 18.24 3.18 -6.56
CA TYR A 197 18.86 1.95 -7.05
C TYR A 197 18.22 1.49 -8.36
N THR A 198 16.87 1.40 -8.41
CA THR A 198 16.12 0.98 -9.59
C THR A 198 16.46 1.85 -10.79
N LYS A 199 16.39 3.17 -10.65
CA LYS A 199 16.70 4.07 -11.78
C LYS A 199 18.17 4.08 -12.18
N ALA A 200 19.09 3.89 -11.25
CA ALA A 200 20.50 3.76 -11.59
C ALA A 200 20.78 2.45 -12.35
N ALA A 201 20.13 1.35 -11.97
CA ALA A 201 20.28 0.05 -12.62
C ALA A 201 19.64 0.03 -14.01
N ASP A 202 18.37 0.46 -14.12
CA ASP A 202 17.59 0.56 -15.36
C ASP A 202 18.32 1.44 -16.42
N VAL A 203 18.61 2.70 -16.08
CA VAL A 203 19.32 3.61 -16.98
C VAL A 203 20.74 3.11 -17.31
N GLY A 204 21.44 2.53 -16.31
CA GLY A 204 22.77 1.97 -16.51
C GLY A 204 22.75 0.75 -17.44
N ALA A 205 21.80 -0.17 -17.26
CA ALA A 205 21.62 -1.33 -18.13
C ALA A 205 21.30 -0.92 -19.57
N ASP A 206 20.42 0.06 -19.72
CA ASP A 206 20.04 0.60 -21.03
C ASP A 206 21.21 1.30 -21.76
N LEU A 207 21.99 2.10 -21.06
CA LEU A 207 23.15 2.77 -21.64
C LEU A 207 24.19 1.77 -22.13
N VAL A 208 24.54 0.79 -21.30
CA VAL A 208 25.51 -0.24 -21.67
C VAL A 208 24.99 -1.14 -22.78
N GLY A 209 23.77 -1.62 -22.66
CA GLY A 209 23.15 -2.56 -23.62
C GLY A 209 22.77 -1.88 -24.94
N LYS A 210 21.82 -0.97 -24.89
CA LYS A 210 21.20 -0.40 -26.09
C LYS A 210 22.12 0.62 -26.80
N VAL A 211 22.85 1.45 -26.04
CA VAL A 211 23.65 2.56 -26.63
C VAL A 211 25.09 2.14 -26.93
N GLU A 212 25.81 1.52 -25.98
CA GLU A 212 27.21 1.16 -26.15
C GLU A 212 27.40 -0.16 -26.92
N ALA A 213 26.67 -1.21 -26.50
CA ALA A 213 26.83 -2.54 -27.08
C ALA A 213 25.91 -2.81 -28.29
N GLY A 214 24.84 -2.06 -28.47
CA GLY A 214 23.85 -2.23 -29.52
C GLY A 214 23.11 -3.57 -29.47
N ILE A 215 22.89 -4.08 -28.25
CA ILE A 215 22.17 -5.34 -27.98
C ILE A 215 20.76 -5.05 -27.47
N PRO A 216 19.83 -6.00 -27.62
CA PRO A 216 18.46 -5.87 -27.10
C PRO A 216 18.41 -5.64 -25.59
N GLU A 217 17.24 -5.20 -25.11
CA GLU A 217 16.89 -5.16 -23.69
C GLU A 217 16.94 -6.58 -23.13
N ASP A 218 17.30 -6.72 -21.86
CA ASP A 218 17.41 -8.01 -21.15
C ASP A 218 18.37 -9.06 -21.77
N ASP A 219 19.22 -8.65 -22.71
CA ASP A 219 20.17 -9.57 -23.33
C ASP A 219 21.13 -10.16 -22.28
N PRO A 220 21.33 -11.50 -22.25
CA PRO A 220 22.19 -12.17 -21.27
C PRO A 220 23.68 -11.75 -21.33
N ARG A 221 24.10 -11.09 -22.42
CA ARG A 221 25.44 -10.52 -22.53
C ARG A 221 25.63 -9.23 -21.74
N ASN A 222 24.52 -8.59 -21.32
CA ASN A 222 24.56 -7.38 -20.51
C ASN A 222 24.57 -7.75 -19.02
N PRO A 223 25.71 -7.58 -18.30
CA PRO A 223 25.79 -7.94 -16.89
C PRO A 223 24.90 -7.05 -15.98
N ALA A 224 24.44 -5.91 -16.47
CA ALA A 224 23.60 -4.99 -15.73
C ALA A 224 22.13 -5.41 -15.68
N THR A 225 21.68 -6.33 -16.54
CA THR A 225 20.28 -6.84 -16.57
C THR A 225 19.87 -7.46 -15.20
N ILE A 226 20.79 -8.19 -14.54
CA ILE A 226 20.50 -8.72 -13.20
C ILE A 226 20.33 -7.58 -12.17
N ALA A 227 21.13 -6.50 -12.29
CA ALA A 227 20.99 -5.36 -11.39
C ALA A 227 19.67 -4.60 -11.62
N ASP A 228 19.19 -4.55 -12.83
CA ASP A 228 17.90 -3.99 -13.23
C ASP A 228 16.76 -4.80 -12.60
N ASN A 229 16.73 -6.11 -12.82
CA ASN A 229 15.78 -7.00 -12.17
C ASN A 229 15.82 -6.93 -10.61
N VAL A 230 16.98 -6.68 -10.01
CA VAL A 230 17.08 -6.42 -8.57
C VAL A 230 16.40 -5.10 -8.23
N GLY A 231 16.57 -4.06 -9.08
CA GLY A 231 15.97 -2.75 -8.92
C GLY A 231 14.47 -2.83 -8.74
N ASP A 232 13.77 -3.49 -9.63
CA ASP A 232 12.31 -3.68 -9.58
C ASP A 232 11.85 -4.32 -8.27
N ASN A 233 12.59 -5.33 -7.82
CA ASN A 233 12.24 -6.01 -6.57
C ASN A 233 12.46 -5.14 -5.32
N VAL A 234 13.48 -4.29 -5.29
CA VAL A 234 13.79 -3.48 -4.10
C VAL A 234 13.13 -2.10 -4.14
N GLY A 235 12.91 -1.52 -5.32
CA GLY A 235 12.22 -0.24 -5.50
C GLY A 235 10.71 -0.41 -5.59
N ASP A 236 10.27 -1.12 -6.61
CA ASP A 236 8.86 -1.18 -6.98
C ASP A 236 8.07 -2.20 -6.12
N VAL A 237 8.74 -3.17 -5.48
CA VAL A 237 8.06 -4.08 -4.55
C VAL A 237 8.35 -3.71 -3.11
N ALA A 238 9.61 -3.75 -2.64
CA ALA A 238 9.92 -3.52 -1.23
C ALA A 238 9.67 -2.07 -0.82
N GLY A 239 10.07 -1.10 -1.65
CA GLY A 239 9.86 0.32 -1.40
C GLY A 239 8.37 0.67 -1.36
N MET A 240 7.61 0.22 -2.35
CA MET A 240 6.15 0.40 -2.41
C MET A 240 5.43 -0.26 -1.22
N GLY A 241 5.84 -1.46 -0.81
CA GLY A 241 5.21 -2.14 0.31
C GLY A 241 5.38 -1.42 1.64
N ALA A 242 6.55 -0.87 1.90
CA ALA A 242 6.81 -0.06 3.09
C ALA A 242 6.01 1.26 3.06
N ASP A 243 5.93 1.92 1.90
CA ASP A 243 5.22 3.19 1.68
C ASP A 243 3.69 3.02 1.83
N LEU A 244 3.13 1.97 1.23
CA LEU A 244 1.69 1.71 1.33
C LEU A 244 1.28 1.19 2.72
N TYR A 245 2.17 0.51 3.44
CA TYR A 245 1.97 0.21 4.85
C TYR A 245 1.81 1.50 5.68
N GLU A 246 2.72 2.45 5.48
CA GLU A 246 2.69 3.76 6.16
C GLU A 246 1.40 4.53 5.84
N SER A 247 1.07 4.68 4.56
CA SER A 247 -0.11 5.41 4.11
C SER A 247 -1.41 4.80 4.63
N TYR A 248 -1.50 3.46 4.65
CA TYR A 248 -2.65 2.73 5.17
C TYR A 248 -2.82 2.91 6.68
N CYS A 249 -1.77 2.67 7.45
CA CYS A 249 -1.80 2.86 8.89
C CYS A 249 -2.03 4.32 9.27
N GLY A 250 -1.31 5.24 8.61
CA GLY A 250 -1.40 6.67 8.86
C GLY A 250 -2.82 7.22 8.65
N SER A 251 -3.49 6.80 7.58
CA SER A 251 -4.88 7.21 7.30
C SER A 251 -5.85 6.71 8.37
N ILE A 252 -5.74 5.44 8.78
CA ILE A 252 -6.60 4.86 9.84
C ILE A 252 -6.37 5.56 11.17
N LEU A 253 -5.10 5.76 11.55
CA LEU A 253 -4.73 6.37 12.82
C LEU A 253 -5.10 7.85 12.91
N ALA A 254 -4.82 8.61 11.85
CA ALA A 254 -5.21 10.01 11.78
C ALA A 254 -6.74 10.16 11.89
N THR A 255 -7.48 9.31 11.21
CA THR A 255 -8.95 9.32 11.27
C THR A 255 -9.46 8.93 12.66
N ALA A 256 -8.86 7.92 13.30
CA ALA A 256 -9.20 7.54 14.66
C ALA A 256 -8.92 8.68 15.66
N ALA A 257 -7.80 9.38 15.53
CA ALA A 257 -7.47 10.54 16.37
C ALA A 257 -8.44 11.71 16.13
N LEU A 258 -8.81 11.98 14.87
CA LEU A 258 -9.83 12.97 14.53
C LEU A 258 -11.20 12.58 15.08
N GLY A 259 -11.58 11.29 15.04
CA GLY A 259 -12.79 10.77 15.66
C GLY A 259 -12.80 10.96 17.19
N ALA A 260 -11.67 10.69 17.86
CA ALA A 260 -11.52 10.95 19.28
C ALA A 260 -11.65 12.44 19.60
N ALA A 261 -11.07 13.31 18.77
CA ALA A 261 -11.11 14.77 18.94
C ALA A 261 -12.49 15.38 18.66
N ALA A 262 -13.23 14.81 17.69
CA ALA A 262 -14.56 15.32 17.29
C ALA A 262 -15.60 15.25 18.42
N PHE A 263 -15.44 14.31 19.34
CA PHE A 263 -16.35 14.09 20.47
C PHE A 263 -15.75 14.46 21.83
N ILE A 264 -14.63 15.20 21.85
CA ILE A 264 -14.04 15.73 23.09
C ILE A 264 -15.04 16.67 23.78
N GLY A 265 -15.30 16.43 25.08
CA GLY A 265 -16.21 17.25 25.87
C GLY A 265 -17.69 16.94 25.66
N SER A 266 -18.05 15.97 24.82
CA SER A 266 -19.37 15.36 24.85
C SER A 266 -19.48 14.40 26.03
N ASP A 267 -20.64 14.35 26.67
CA ASP A 267 -20.91 13.36 27.74
C ASP A 267 -21.06 11.92 27.17
N ASP A 268 -21.06 11.78 25.84
CA ASP A 268 -21.23 10.52 25.14
C ASP A 268 -19.88 9.89 24.73
N THR A 269 -19.24 9.23 25.68
CA THR A 269 -18.00 8.47 25.49
C THR A 269 -18.20 7.26 24.55
N VAL A 270 -19.42 6.77 24.42
CA VAL A 270 -19.78 5.65 23.55
C VAL A 270 -19.69 6.11 22.08
N MET A 271 -20.19 7.29 21.78
CA MET A 271 -20.11 7.85 20.42
C MET A 271 -18.66 8.13 20.02
N GLN A 272 -17.85 8.66 20.93
CA GLN A 272 -16.41 8.86 20.72
C GLN A 272 -15.70 7.53 20.39
N PHE A 273 -15.97 6.46 21.17
CA PHE A 273 -15.42 5.14 20.89
C PHE A 273 -15.83 4.62 19.52
N LYS A 274 -17.10 4.75 19.13
CA LYS A 274 -17.61 4.37 17.80
C LYS A 274 -16.88 5.10 16.68
N ALA A 275 -16.65 6.40 16.84
CA ALA A 275 -15.91 7.21 15.86
C ALA A 275 -14.43 6.77 15.73
N VAL A 276 -13.80 6.35 16.82
CA VAL A 276 -12.43 5.83 16.83
C VAL A 276 -12.32 4.49 16.12
N ILE A 277 -13.26 3.56 16.33
CA ILE A 277 -13.18 2.22 15.74
C ILE A 277 -13.72 2.15 14.32
N ALA A 278 -14.54 3.11 13.87
CA ALA A 278 -15.14 3.10 12.53
C ALA A 278 -14.10 2.98 11.40
N PRO A 279 -13.00 3.77 11.34
CA PRO A 279 -11.99 3.61 10.31
C PRO A 279 -11.29 2.23 10.35
N MET A 280 -11.08 1.67 11.53
CA MET A 280 -10.50 0.34 11.70
C MET A 280 -11.43 -0.76 11.18
N LEU A 281 -12.74 -0.64 11.41
CA LEU A 281 -13.75 -1.59 10.93
C LEU A 281 -13.92 -1.51 9.40
N ILE A 282 -13.94 -0.30 8.82
CA ILE A 282 -14.01 -0.12 7.36
C ILE A 282 -12.78 -0.76 6.72
N ALA A 283 -11.59 -0.56 7.29
CA ALA A 283 -10.35 -1.16 6.82
C ALA A 283 -10.37 -2.69 6.95
N ALA A 284 -10.86 -3.24 8.07
CA ALA A 284 -10.96 -4.67 8.31
C ALA A 284 -11.91 -5.36 7.32
N VAL A 285 -13.08 -4.77 7.10
CA VAL A 285 -14.04 -5.29 6.10
C VAL A 285 -13.50 -5.10 4.69
N GLY A 286 -12.79 -3.99 4.41
CA GLY A 286 -12.07 -3.78 3.15
C GLY A 286 -11.09 -4.91 2.83
N ILE A 287 -10.36 -5.43 3.82
CA ILE A 287 -9.51 -6.61 3.68
C ILE A 287 -10.34 -7.84 3.26
N LEU A 288 -11.41 -8.13 3.97
CA LEU A 288 -12.26 -9.30 3.68
C LEU A 288 -12.84 -9.23 2.26
N LEU A 289 -13.25 -8.05 1.83
CA LEU A 289 -13.81 -7.83 0.48
C LEU A 289 -12.71 -7.82 -0.60
N SER A 290 -11.50 -7.35 -0.28
CA SER A 290 -10.33 -7.50 -1.16
C SER A 290 -9.99 -8.97 -1.38
N ILE A 291 -10.09 -9.82 -0.35
CA ILE A 291 -9.91 -11.28 -0.47
C ILE A 291 -10.94 -11.86 -1.44
N ILE A 292 -12.21 -11.47 -1.34
CA ILE A 292 -13.25 -11.91 -2.29
C ILE A 292 -12.89 -11.48 -3.71
N GLY A 293 -12.45 -10.24 -3.91
CA GLY A 293 -11.99 -9.73 -5.20
C GLY A 293 -10.81 -10.50 -5.76
N ILE A 294 -9.82 -10.85 -4.93
CA ILE A 294 -8.66 -11.66 -5.35
C ILE A 294 -9.12 -13.02 -5.89
N PHE A 295 -10.08 -13.69 -5.25
CA PHE A 295 -10.63 -14.95 -5.74
C PHE A 295 -11.52 -14.81 -6.97
N ALA A 296 -12.07 -13.62 -7.23
CA ALA A 296 -12.87 -13.31 -8.41
C ALA A 296 -12.03 -13.10 -9.67
N VAL A 297 -10.73 -12.83 -9.54
CA VAL A 297 -9.81 -12.71 -10.68
C VAL A 297 -9.61 -14.10 -11.32
N ARG A 298 -10.29 -14.35 -12.41
CA ARG A 298 -10.25 -15.60 -13.19
C ARG A 298 -10.34 -15.30 -14.67
N THR A 299 -9.57 -16.01 -15.48
CA THR A 299 -9.60 -15.95 -16.95
C THR A 299 -9.72 -17.32 -17.56
N LYS A 300 -10.08 -17.37 -18.84
CA LYS A 300 -10.04 -18.60 -19.65
C LYS A 300 -8.59 -18.96 -19.98
N GLU A 301 -8.34 -20.24 -20.32
CA GLU A 301 -6.97 -20.69 -20.62
C GLU A 301 -6.39 -20.04 -21.88
N ASP A 302 -7.24 -19.78 -22.88
CA ASP A 302 -6.85 -19.13 -24.15
C ASP A 302 -7.06 -17.60 -24.16
N ALA A 303 -7.14 -16.97 -22.98
CA ALA A 303 -7.39 -15.54 -22.87
C ALA A 303 -6.22 -14.70 -23.42
N GLY A 304 -6.55 -13.71 -24.24
CA GLY A 304 -5.57 -12.72 -24.69
C GLY A 304 -5.19 -11.72 -23.60
N MET A 305 -4.12 -10.94 -23.82
CA MET A 305 -3.61 -9.96 -22.85
C MET A 305 -4.71 -9.00 -22.35
N LYS A 306 -5.57 -8.50 -23.26
CA LYS A 306 -6.66 -7.58 -22.92
C LYS A 306 -7.68 -8.22 -21.97
N GLU A 307 -7.99 -9.51 -22.13
CA GLU A 307 -8.91 -10.24 -21.26
C GLU A 307 -8.29 -10.51 -19.89
N LEU A 308 -6.97 -10.76 -19.84
CA LEU A 308 -6.22 -10.92 -18.61
C LEU A 308 -6.24 -9.65 -17.77
N LEU A 309 -5.90 -8.51 -18.37
CA LEU A 309 -5.95 -7.20 -17.68
C LEU A 309 -7.39 -6.83 -17.27
N GLY A 310 -8.39 -7.15 -18.12
CA GLY A 310 -9.81 -7.00 -17.79
C GLY A 310 -10.26 -7.81 -16.58
N SER A 311 -9.67 -8.98 -16.36
CA SER A 311 -9.98 -9.80 -15.18
C SER A 311 -9.46 -9.19 -13.87
N LEU A 312 -8.28 -8.57 -13.89
CA LEU A 312 -7.72 -7.83 -12.75
C LEU A 312 -8.65 -6.66 -12.37
N ALA A 313 -9.06 -5.88 -13.37
CA ALA A 313 -10.00 -4.78 -13.18
C ALA A 313 -11.36 -5.26 -12.61
N THR A 314 -11.83 -6.44 -13.01
CA THR A 314 -13.08 -7.02 -12.50
C THR A 314 -12.99 -7.31 -11.01
N GLY A 315 -11.89 -7.88 -10.54
CA GLY A 315 -11.67 -8.13 -9.11
C GLY A 315 -11.68 -6.85 -8.29
N THR A 316 -10.96 -5.81 -8.74
CA THR A 316 -10.89 -4.51 -8.06
C THR A 316 -12.25 -3.81 -8.06
N ASN A 317 -12.98 -3.80 -9.19
CA ASN A 317 -14.30 -3.19 -9.29
C ASN A 317 -15.32 -3.91 -8.38
N LEU A 318 -15.29 -5.25 -8.34
CA LEU A 318 -16.16 -6.03 -7.45
C LEU A 318 -15.90 -5.66 -5.99
N SER A 319 -14.64 -5.63 -5.55
CA SER A 319 -14.28 -5.23 -4.20
C SER A 319 -14.78 -3.82 -3.88
N SER A 320 -14.60 -2.86 -4.80
CA SER A 320 -15.06 -1.47 -4.64
C SER A 320 -16.57 -1.38 -4.42
N VAL A 321 -17.35 -2.07 -5.23
CA VAL A 321 -18.83 -2.08 -5.09
C VAL A 321 -19.24 -2.72 -3.76
N LEU A 322 -18.65 -3.83 -3.39
CA LEU A 322 -18.93 -4.50 -2.13
C LEU A 322 -18.57 -3.63 -0.91
N ILE A 323 -17.46 -2.88 -0.98
CA ILE A 323 -17.03 -1.96 0.07
C ILE A 323 -18.02 -0.82 0.25
N VAL A 324 -18.58 -0.26 -0.84
CA VAL A 324 -19.64 0.75 -0.74
C VAL A 324 -20.82 0.22 0.07
N VAL A 325 -21.34 -0.95 -0.28
CA VAL A 325 -22.47 -1.56 0.45
C VAL A 325 -22.10 -1.84 1.91
N ALA A 326 -20.95 -2.43 2.14
CA ALA A 326 -20.49 -2.78 3.48
C ALA A 326 -20.28 -1.53 4.37
N THR A 327 -19.80 -0.43 3.82
CA THR A 327 -19.63 0.83 4.55
C THR A 327 -20.94 1.34 5.13
N PHE A 328 -22.02 1.36 4.33
CA PHE A 328 -23.35 1.76 4.82
C PHE A 328 -23.84 0.82 5.93
N LEU A 329 -23.63 -0.49 5.79
CA LEU A 329 -24.02 -1.47 6.80
C LEU A 329 -23.22 -1.32 8.11
N ILE A 330 -21.92 -1.09 8.02
CA ILE A 330 -21.03 -0.93 9.20
C ILE A 330 -21.40 0.33 9.96
N LEU A 331 -21.53 1.47 9.28
CA LEU A 331 -21.81 2.74 9.92
C LEU A 331 -23.23 2.80 10.48
N TRP A 332 -24.19 2.16 9.81
CA TRP A 332 -25.53 1.95 10.35
C TRP A 332 -25.51 1.07 11.62
N ALA A 333 -24.80 -0.04 11.61
CA ALA A 333 -24.69 -0.95 12.76
C ALA A 333 -23.97 -0.31 13.96
N LEU A 334 -23.00 0.58 13.70
CA LEU A 334 -22.34 1.39 14.73
C LEU A 334 -23.30 2.45 15.31
N GLY A 335 -24.30 2.89 14.57
CA GLY A 335 -25.25 3.93 14.99
C GLY A 335 -24.53 5.26 15.24
N LEU A 336 -23.61 5.66 14.37
CA LEU A 336 -22.99 6.98 14.40
C LEU A 336 -24.01 8.06 14.04
N GLU A 337 -23.89 9.23 14.66
CA GLU A 337 -24.65 10.40 14.20
C GLU A 337 -24.25 10.73 12.75
N ASN A 338 -25.23 11.08 11.94
CA ASN A 338 -25.03 11.37 10.50
C ASN A 338 -24.34 10.21 9.72
N TRP A 339 -24.52 8.95 10.12
CA TRP A 339 -23.89 7.78 9.50
C TRP A 339 -24.06 7.72 7.98
N VAL A 340 -25.19 8.19 7.45
CA VAL A 340 -25.46 8.24 6.00
C VAL A 340 -24.49 9.20 5.30
N ASN A 341 -24.33 10.40 5.84
CA ASN A 341 -23.42 11.40 5.26
C ASN A 341 -21.97 10.98 5.38
N ILE A 342 -21.59 10.36 6.50
CA ILE A 342 -20.24 9.79 6.71
C ILE A 342 -20.01 8.64 5.71
N SER A 343 -21.01 7.80 5.44
CA SER A 343 -20.91 6.76 4.42
C SER A 343 -20.67 7.35 3.02
N PHE A 344 -21.36 8.41 2.68
CA PHE A 344 -21.11 9.13 1.42
C PHE A 344 -19.70 9.74 1.36
N ALA A 345 -19.16 10.24 2.48
CA ALA A 345 -17.78 10.71 2.52
C ALA A 345 -16.77 9.59 2.21
N VAL A 346 -16.98 8.36 2.72
CA VAL A 346 -16.17 7.18 2.35
C VAL A 346 -16.28 6.88 0.86
N VAL A 347 -17.48 6.93 0.29
CA VAL A 347 -17.73 6.72 -1.14
C VAL A 347 -17.03 7.78 -1.98
N VAL A 348 -17.06 9.05 -1.57
CA VAL A 348 -16.28 10.12 -2.22
C VAL A 348 -14.80 9.78 -2.27
N GLY A 349 -14.22 9.34 -1.15
CA GLY A 349 -12.82 8.90 -1.10
C GLY A 349 -12.51 7.78 -2.09
N LEU A 350 -13.36 6.74 -2.14
CA LEU A 350 -13.21 5.63 -3.06
C LEU A 350 -13.29 6.09 -4.53
N ILE A 351 -14.24 6.98 -4.87
CA ILE A 351 -14.36 7.54 -6.21
C ILE A 351 -13.13 8.36 -6.58
N VAL A 352 -12.61 9.18 -5.66
CA VAL A 352 -11.36 9.95 -5.87
C VAL A 352 -10.20 9.01 -6.20
N GLY A 353 -10.05 7.91 -5.45
CA GLY A 353 -9.02 6.90 -5.73
C GLY A 353 -9.16 6.29 -7.13
N ILE A 354 -10.38 5.93 -7.54
CA ILE A 354 -10.65 5.40 -8.89
C ILE A 354 -10.33 6.43 -9.97
N VAL A 355 -10.72 7.68 -9.79
CA VAL A 355 -10.45 8.77 -10.76
C VAL A 355 -8.95 9.00 -10.91
N ILE A 356 -8.20 9.02 -9.80
CA ILE A 356 -6.74 9.17 -9.81
C ILE A 356 -6.10 8.00 -10.57
N GLY A 357 -6.47 6.76 -10.24
CA GLY A 357 -5.94 5.56 -10.90
C GLY A 357 -6.20 5.56 -12.40
N ARG A 358 -7.42 5.86 -12.83
CA ARG A 358 -7.78 5.95 -14.26
C ARG A 358 -7.07 7.09 -14.98
N SER A 359 -6.91 8.23 -14.33
CA SER A 359 -6.16 9.36 -14.87
C SER A 359 -4.69 8.99 -15.06
N THR A 360 -4.08 8.35 -14.06
CA THR A 360 -2.68 7.89 -14.15
C THR A 360 -2.52 6.89 -15.29
N GLU A 361 -3.38 5.88 -15.38
CA GLU A 361 -3.36 4.91 -16.50
C GLU A 361 -3.45 5.59 -17.86
N TYR A 362 -4.33 6.58 -18.02
CA TYR A 362 -4.49 7.32 -19.27
C TYR A 362 -3.22 8.06 -19.71
N TYR A 363 -2.48 8.64 -18.76
CA TYR A 363 -1.28 9.43 -19.07
C TYR A 363 0.01 8.61 -19.15
N THR A 364 0.04 7.38 -18.59
CA THR A 364 1.26 6.57 -18.50
C THR A 364 1.25 5.33 -19.39
N SER A 365 0.07 4.79 -19.72
CA SER A 365 -0.01 3.55 -20.50
C SER A 365 0.23 3.79 -21.99
N GLN A 366 0.98 2.90 -22.62
CA GLN A 366 1.24 2.85 -24.06
C GLN A 366 -0.03 2.74 -24.93
N SER A 367 -1.13 2.29 -24.36
CA SER A 367 -2.41 2.11 -25.06
C SER A 367 -3.10 3.42 -25.37
N TYR A 368 -2.69 4.52 -24.75
CA TYR A 368 -3.36 5.83 -24.88
C TYR A 368 -2.53 6.87 -25.62
N LYS A 369 -3.23 7.82 -26.23
CA LYS A 369 -2.64 8.87 -27.07
C LYS A 369 -1.54 9.72 -26.40
N PRO A 370 -1.60 10.08 -25.09
CA PRO A 370 -0.55 10.91 -24.50
C PRO A 370 0.84 10.27 -24.61
N THR A 371 0.96 9.01 -24.24
CA THR A 371 2.22 8.25 -24.31
C THR A 371 2.66 8.01 -25.76
N GLN A 372 1.71 7.68 -26.65
CA GLN A 372 1.98 7.50 -28.09
C GLN A 372 2.54 8.78 -28.73
N ARG A 373 1.94 9.94 -28.43
CA ARG A 373 2.44 11.24 -28.92
C ARG A 373 3.82 11.57 -28.36
N LEU A 374 4.10 11.23 -27.12
CA LEU A 374 5.42 11.39 -26.52
C LEU A 374 6.45 10.53 -27.29
N ALA A 375 6.13 9.27 -27.55
CA ALA A 375 6.98 8.37 -28.32
C ALA A 375 7.21 8.90 -29.78
N GLU A 376 6.17 9.44 -30.42
CA GLU A 376 6.30 10.07 -31.75
C GLU A 376 7.24 11.27 -31.75
N SER A 377 7.30 12.04 -30.67
CA SER A 377 8.22 13.18 -30.55
C SER A 377 9.68 12.76 -30.56
N GLY A 378 9.98 11.49 -30.27
CA GLY A 378 11.32 10.90 -30.39
C GLY A 378 11.90 10.91 -31.81
N LYS A 379 11.03 10.93 -32.84
CA LYS A 379 11.45 11.02 -34.25
C LYS A 379 12.15 12.33 -34.57
N THR A 380 11.90 13.38 -33.78
CA THR A 380 12.49 14.71 -33.98
C THR A 380 13.74 14.95 -33.14
N GLY A 381 14.04 14.07 -32.20
CA GLY A 381 15.26 14.06 -31.40
C GLY A 381 15.04 14.07 -29.89
N PRO A 382 16.11 13.86 -29.11
CA PRO A 382 16.02 13.70 -27.66
C PRO A 382 15.52 14.95 -26.91
N ALA A 383 15.89 16.15 -27.38
CA ALA A 383 15.45 17.42 -26.78
C ALA A 383 13.92 17.56 -26.79
N THR A 384 13.29 17.18 -27.91
CA THR A 384 11.83 17.23 -28.07
C THR A 384 11.12 16.24 -27.11
N VAL A 385 11.69 15.05 -26.94
CA VAL A 385 11.15 14.04 -25.99
C VAL A 385 11.23 14.56 -24.56
N ILE A 386 12.37 15.15 -24.17
CA ILE A 386 12.53 15.67 -22.80
C ILE A 386 11.52 16.78 -22.53
N ILE A 387 11.39 17.76 -23.42
CA ILE A 387 10.45 18.89 -23.24
C ILE A 387 9.00 18.39 -23.24
N SER A 388 8.65 17.52 -24.18
CA SER A 388 7.30 16.94 -24.28
C SER A 388 6.98 16.06 -23.05
N GLY A 389 7.96 15.29 -22.56
CA GLY A 389 7.81 14.44 -21.37
C GLY A 389 7.59 15.25 -20.09
N ILE A 390 8.36 16.32 -19.87
CA ILE A 390 8.15 17.24 -18.76
C ILE A 390 6.76 17.88 -18.85
N GLY A 391 6.38 18.38 -20.02
CA GLY A 391 5.06 18.95 -20.26
C GLY A 391 3.92 17.96 -19.99
N LEU A 392 4.06 16.71 -20.46
CA LEU A 392 3.09 15.64 -20.21
C LEU A 392 3.00 15.32 -18.72
N GLY A 393 4.13 15.21 -18.03
CA GLY A 393 4.18 14.97 -16.59
C GLY A 393 3.45 16.07 -15.80
N MET A 394 3.67 17.35 -16.16
CA MET A 394 2.96 18.47 -15.51
C MET A 394 1.45 18.42 -15.77
N VAL A 395 1.00 18.12 -16.99
CA VAL A 395 -0.43 18.03 -17.32
C VAL A 395 -1.09 16.83 -16.64
N SER A 396 -0.37 15.72 -16.49
CA SER A 396 -0.92 14.49 -15.86
C SER A 396 -1.33 14.68 -14.41
N THR A 397 -0.74 15.63 -13.68
CA THR A 397 -1.09 15.94 -12.29
C THR A 397 -2.40 16.70 -12.13
N THR A 398 -2.94 17.30 -13.19
CA THR A 398 -4.11 18.19 -13.13
C THR A 398 -5.36 17.48 -12.61
N ILE A 399 -5.70 16.32 -13.19
CA ILE A 399 -6.90 15.56 -12.79
C ILE A 399 -6.75 15.02 -11.35
N PRO A 400 -5.64 14.39 -10.96
CA PRO A 400 -5.41 13.97 -9.58
C PRO A 400 -5.56 15.10 -8.56
N VAL A 401 -4.94 16.26 -8.79
CA VAL A 401 -5.03 17.41 -7.88
C VAL A 401 -6.47 17.92 -7.75
N LEU A 402 -7.16 18.10 -8.86
CA LEU A 402 -8.57 18.54 -8.83
C LEU A 402 -9.47 17.51 -8.14
N ALA A 403 -9.26 16.22 -8.37
CA ALA A 403 -10.03 15.15 -7.72
C ALA A 403 -9.83 15.17 -6.19
N VAL A 404 -8.59 15.36 -5.72
CA VAL A 404 -8.30 15.48 -4.28
C VAL A 404 -8.97 16.73 -3.69
N VAL A 405 -8.85 17.90 -4.34
CA VAL A 405 -9.46 19.16 -3.85
C VAL A 405 -10.98 19.00 -3.75
N VAL A 406 -11.62 18.49 -4.79
CA VAL A 406 -13.08 18.25 -4.79
C VAL A 406 -13.46 17.21 -3.72
N GLY A 407 -12.68 16.14 -3.61
CA GLY A 407 -12.87 15.09 -2.59
C GLY A 407 -12.81 15.63 -1.17
N ILE A 408 -11.83 16.49 -0.85
CA ILE A 408 -11.67 17.13 0.45
C ILE A 408 -12.91 18.01 0.76
N ILE A 409 -13.30 18.87 -0.17
CA ILE A 409 -14.45 19.78 0.02
C ILE A 409 -15.74 18.99 0.22
N LEU A 410 -16.00 17.99 -0.62
CA LEU A 410 -17.21 17.19 -0.56
C LEU A 410 -17.28 16.34 0.71
N SER A 411 -16.21 15.66 1.09
CA SER A 411 -16.18 14.82 2.29
C SER A 411 -16.31 15.65 3.57
N TYR A 412 -15.67 16.83 3.61
CA TYR A 412 -15.86 17.79 4.69
C TYR A 412 -17.33 18.20 4.81
N TRP A 413 -17.92 18.70 3.72
CA TRP A 413 -19.29 19.22 3.68
C TRP A 413 -20.34 18.16 4.04
N LEU A 414 -20.18 16.94 3.56
CA LEU A 414 -21.07 15.82 3.89
C LEU A 414 -21.01 15.46 5.37
N ALA A 415 -19.80 15.21 5.90
CA ALA A 415 -19.65 14.75 7.27
C ALA A 415 -19.99 15.82 8.31
N SER A 416 -19.78 17.11 7.98
CA SER A 416 -20.19 18.23 8.84
C SER A 416 -21.71 18.42 8.92
N GLY A 417 -22.51 17.63 8.19
CA GLY A 417 -23.96 17.77 8.13
C GLY A 417 -24.41 18.99 7.32
N PHE A 418 -23.64 19.33 6.27
CA PHE A 418 -23.82 20.50 5.40
C PHE A 418 -23.57 21.85 6.07
N ASP A 419 -22.93 21.85 7.26
CA ASP A 419 -22.54 23.06 8.00
C ASP A 419 -21.01 23.18 8.07
N PHE A 420 -20.45 24.12 7.32
CA PHE A 420 -19.00 24.38 7.32
C PHE A 420 -18.45 24.88 8.68
N ALA A 421 -19.32 25.30 9.61
CA ALA A 421 -18.89 25.71 10.94
C ALA A 421 -18.55 24.50 11.85
N ASN A 422 -19.05 23.29 11.52
CA ASN A 422 -18.75 22.07 12.26
C ASN A 422 -17.38 21.49 11.82
N ILE A 423 -16.29 22.16 12.24
CA ILE A 423 -14.92 21.86 11.82
C ILE A 423 -14.53 20.43 12.23
N SER A 424 -14.85 20.00 13.43
CA SER A 424 -14.41 18.71 13.99
C SER A 424 -14.96 17.54 13.15
N MET A 425 -16.26 17.56 12.86
CA MET A 425 -16.89 16.52 12.02
C MET A 425 -16.45 16.63 10.56
N GLY A 426 -16.23 17.85 10.05
CA GLY A 426 -15.71 18.04 8.70
C GLY A 426 -14.31 17.45 8.52
N LEU A 427 -13.39 17.66 9.47
CA LEU A 427 -12.05 17.05 9.47
C LEU A 427 -12.13 15.52 9.60
N TYR A 428 -13.01 15.01 10.46
CA TYR A 428 -13.26 13.57 10.54
C TYR A 428 -13.74 13.01 9.19
N GLY A 429 -14.60 13.74 8.48
CA GLY A 429 -15.08 13.38 7.14
C GLY A 429 -13.96 13.28 6.10
N ILE A 430 -12.97 14.17 6.14
CA ILE A 430 -11.78 14.07 5.27
C ILE A 430 -10.98 12.80 5.60
N GLY A 431 -10.76 12.55 6.89
CA GLY A 431 -10.04 11.34 7.34
C GLY A 431 -10.73 10.06 6.91
N ILE A 432 -12.05 9.96 7.13
CA ILE A 432 -12.80 8.75 6.78
C ILE A 432 -12.87 8.53 5.26
N ALA A 433 -12.85 9.61 4.46
CA ALA A 433 -12.73 9.51 3.00
C ALA A 433 -11.36 8.97 2.58
N ALA A 434 -10.27 9.36 3.25
CA ALA A 434 -8.95 8.80 3.00
C ALA A 434 -8.89 7.29 3.30
N VAL A 435 -9.53 6.85 4.39
CA VAL A 435 -9.69 5.40 4.69
C VAL A 435 -10.52 4.72 3.61
N GLY A 436 -11.57 5.36 3.11
CA GLY A 436 -12.38 4.87 1.99
C GLY A 436 -11.54 4.67 0.72
N MET A 437 -10.67 5.61 0.38
CA MET A 437 -9.77 5.52 -0.77
C MET A 437 -8.82 4.31 -0.67
N LEU A 438 -8.34 3.99 0.54
CA LEU A 438 -7.42 2.90 0.80
C LEU A 438 -8.11 1.57 1.16
N SER A 439 -9.43 1.52 1.19
CA SER A 439 -10.19 0.34 1.60
C SER A 439 -10.02 -0.87 0.66
N THR A 440 -9.68 -0.63 -0.61
CA THR A 440 -9.37 -1.66 -1.61
C THR A 440 -7.88 -2.04 -1.67
N LEU A 441 -7.04 -1.49 -0.78
CA LEU A 441 -5.58 -1.60 -0.90
C LEU A 441 -5.10 -3.05 -1.02
N GLY A 442 -5.74 -4.00 -0.34
CA GLY A 442 -5.34 -5.41 -0.39
C GLY A 442 -5.35 -6.00 -1.81
N ILE A 443 -6.34 -5.69 -2.62
CA ILE A 443 -6.41 -6.15 -4.02
C ILE A 443 -5.70 -5.19 -4.98
N THR A 444 -5.72 -3.89 -4.72
CA THR A 444 -5.03 -2.90 -5.57
C THR A 444 -3.53 -3.17 -5.55
N LEU A 445 -2.96 -3.35 -4.35
CA LEU A 445 -1.54 -3.68 -4.21
C LEU A 445 -1.18 -5.05 -4.80
N ALA A 446 -2.13 -6.01 -4.81
CA ALA A 446 -1.92 -7.28 -5.50
C ALA A 446 -1.76 -7.08 -7.02
N THR A 447 -2.50 -6.14 -7.60
CA THR A 447 -2.42 -5.77 -9.01
C THR A 447 -1.14 -4.98 -9.31
N ASP A 448 -0.76 -4.06 -8.42
CA ASP A 448 0.45 -3.25 -8.58
C ASP A 448 1.72 -4.11 -8.48
N ALA A 449 1.79 -5.02 -7.52
CA ALA A 449 2.92 -5.94 -7.37
C ALA A 449 2.99 -7.01 -8.47
N TYR A 450 1.89 -7.29 -9.15
CA TYR A 450 1.88 -8.16 -10.34
C TYR A 450 2.80 -7.63 -11.44
N GLY A 451 2.82 -6.31 -11.68
CA GLY A 451 3.62 -5.67 -12.73
C GLY A 451 5.11 -6.05 -12.63
N PRO A 452 5.82 -5.66 -11.58
CA PRO A 452 7.24 -5.98 -11.40
C PRO A 452 7.55 -7.49 -11.40
N ILE A 453 6.63 -8.33 -10.88
CA ILE A 453 6.80 -9.80 -10.93
C ILE A 453 6.74 -10.30 -12.37
N ALA A 454 5.82 -9.79 -13.19
CA ALA A 454 5.66 -10.19 -14.59
C ALA A 454 6.83 -9.67 -15.45
N ASP A 455 7.29 -8.46 -15.19
CA ASP A 455 8.43 -7.84 -15.86
C ASP A 455 9.72 -8.64 -15.61
N ASN A 456 10.05 -8.89 -14.36
CA ASN A 456 11.16 -9.76 -13.98
C ASN A 456 11.02 -11.21 -14.49
N ALA A 457 9.80 -11.68 -14.74
CA ALA A 457 9.58 -12.98 -15.39
C ALA A 457 9.96 -12.93 -16.88
N GLY A 458 9.70 -11.79 -17.56
CA GLY A 458 10.16 -11.51 -18.91
C GLY A 458 11.67 -11.51 -18.99
N GLY A 459 12.35 -10.69 -18.18
CA GLY A 459 13.81 -10.63 -18.11
C GLY A 459 14.46 -11.97 -17.81
N ASN A 460 13.88 -12.77 -16.89
CA ASN A 460 14.36 -14.13 -16.63
C ASN A 460 14.17 -15.09 -17.82
N ALA A 461 13.14 -14.88 -18.63
CA ALA A 461 12.87 -15.72 -19.80
C ALA A 461 13.77 -15.37 -21.00
N GLU A 462 14.22 -14.12 -21.11
CA GLU A 462 15.12 -13.66 -22.18
C GLU A 462 16.59 -14.01 -21.90
N MET A 463 17.00 -14.01 -20.63
CA MET A 463 18.33 -14.45 -20.17
C MET A 463 18.49 -15.97 -20.15
#